data_26ab6b9b717f09a9959246d897bfb085
#
_entry.id   26ab6b9b717f09a9959246d897bfb085
#
_cell.length_a   1.000
_cell.length_b   1.000
_cell.length_c   1.000
_cell.angle_alpha   90.00
_cell.angle_beta   90.00
_cell.angle_gamma   90.00
#
_symmetry.space_group_name_H-M   'P 1'
#
loop_
_entity.id
_entity.type
_entity.pdbx_description
1 polymer ?
#
loop_
_entity_poly.entity_id
_entity_poly.type
_entity_poly.pdbx_seq_one_letter_code
_entity_poly.pdbx_strand_id
1 'polypeptide(L)'
;MDDKIPDINSIERLSSELSKLLDNKEFDSEDDLKSFLDNIDLNKDIPNIQEKDATDMAQEILYDAWEVEDRKERIRLAKKALSISKDCADAYNLLAQEEARTIQKAKEYYAKGVEAGKRYLGEKIFKEDYGHFWGYVPSRPYMRSKAGLMECLWELGKHDEAIGHAYEMLRLNISDNQGIRYILIRYLLELGRYDKLEEFMNREDYRDDCAAEWVYASALFAFIKNGNSKTAYKQLQVALGYNKYVPDYLAGKKAVPNILPDRVTMGGEDEAYCYARAFKKSWQKVPGAISWLKEETGIKKTVKVGRNDPCPCGSGKKYKKCCGS
;
A
#
# COMPACT_ATOMS: atom_id res chain seq x y z
N MET A 1 11.80 -28.39 13.50
CA MET A 1 10.64 -28.06 12.62
C MET A 1 10.81 -26.61 12.29
N ASP A 2 11.18 -26.30 11.05
CA ASP A 2 11.25 -24.91 10.59
C ASP A 2 9.80 -24.41 10.47
N ASP A 3 9.36 -23.62 11.43
CA ASP A 3 8.10 -22.87 11.36
C ASP A 3 8.26 -21.76 10.31
N LYS A 4 8.23 -22.14 9.04
CA LYS A 4 8.06 -21.18 7.97
C LYS A 4 6.67 -20.58 8.10
N ILE A 5 6.62 -19.28 8.42
CA ILE A 5 5.36 -18.52 8.36
C ILE A 5 4.82 -18.73 6.94
N PRO A 6 3.57 -19.22 6.77
CA PRO A 6 2.97 -19.38 5.45
C PRO A 6 3.03 -18.07 4.67
N ASP A 7 3.30 -18.12 3.39
CA ASP A 7 3.22 -16.92 2.57
C ASP A 7 1.77 -16.41 2.47
N ILE A 8 1.62 -15.12 2.11
CA ILE A 8 0.30 -14.47 2.04
C ILE A 8 -0.65 -15.19 1.08
N ASN A 9 -0.14 -15.77 -0.01
CA ASN A 9 -0.95 -16.44 -1.01
C ASN A 9 -1.51 -17.76 -0.48
N SER A 10 -0.69 -18.52 0.24
CA SER A 10 -1.12 -19.75 0.94
C SER A 10 -2.19 -19.47 1.99
N ILE A 11 -2.04 -18.37 2.73
CA ILE A 11 -3.05 -17.93 3.71
C ILE A 11 -4.34 -17.50 3.00
N GLU A 12 -4.25 -16.77 1.90
CA GLU A 12 -5.44 -16.32 1.15
C GLU A 12 -6.18 -17.50 0.53
N ARG A 13 -5.46 -18.47 -0.06
CA ARG A 13 -6.04 -19.71 -0.59
C ARG A 13 -6.83 -20.43 0.49
N LEU A 14 -6.21 -20.69 1.64
CA LEU A 14 -6.85 -21.35 2.77
C LEU A 14 -8.07 -20.56 3.29
N SER A 15 -7.95 -19.24 3.38
CA SER A 15 -9.05 -18.38 3.81
C SER A 15 -10.21 -18.38 2.82
N SER A 16 -9.93 -18.45 1.50
CA SER A 16 -10.95 -18.55 0.46
C SER A 16 -11.74 -19.88 0.58
N GLU A 17 -11.02 -20.97 0.79
CA GLU A 17 -11.61 -22.29 0.96
C GLU A 17 -12.48 -22.36 2.24
N LEU A 18 -11.99 -21.78 3.34
CA LEU A 18 -12.74 -21.69 4.59
C LEU A 18 -14.01 -20.82 4.45
N SER A 19 -13.90 -19.66 3.77
CA SER A 19 -15.08 -18.81 3.52
C SER A 19 -16.17 -19.59 2.78
N LYS A 20 -15.82 -20.33 1.73
CA LYS A 20 -16.79 -21.16 0.98
C LYS A 20 -17.42 -22.26 1.82
N LEU A 21 -16.63 -22.85 2.71
CA LEU A 21 -17.14 -23.87 3.63
C LEU A 21 -18.20 -23.26 4.58
N LEU A 22 -17.97 -22.02 5.03
CA LEU A 22 -18.89 -21.27 5.89
C LEU A 22 -20.14 -20.81 5.15
N ASP A 23 -19.99 -20.32 3.92
CA ASP A 23 -21.10 -19.84 3.07
C ASP A 23 -22.11 -20.95 2.73
N ASN A 24 -21.65 -22.21 2.68
CA ASN A 24 -22.48 -23.39 2.39
C ASN A 24 -23.10 -24.03 3.65
N LYS A 25 -22.92 -23.42 4.82
CA LYS A 25 -23.38 -23.98 6.09
C LYS A 25 -24.22 -22.97 6.87
N GLU A 26 -25.42 -23.40 7.27
CA GLU A 26 -26.24 -22.61 8.19
C GLU A 26 -25.83 -22.93 9.64
N PHE A 27 -25.73 -21.89 10.47
CA PHE A 27 -25.44 -22.00 11.89
C PHE A 27 -26.60 -21.45 12.70
N ASP A 28 -27.08 -22.21 13.68
CA ASP A 28 -28.20 -21.82 14.52
C ASP A 28 -27.80 -20.74 15.55
N SER A 29 -26.52 -20.60 15.88
CA SER A 29 -25.99 -19.66 16.87
C SER A 29 -24.49 -19.37 16.69
N GLU A 30 -23.99 -18.30 17.36
CA GLU A 30 -22.54 -18.02 17.44
C GLU A 30 -21.77 -19.16 18.12
N ASP A 31 -22.35 -19.83 19.10
CA ASP A 31 -21.72 -20.96 19.80
C ASP A 31 -21.60 -22.18 18.87
N ASP A 32 -22.57 -22.40 17.99
CA ASP A 32 -22.51 -23.44 16.97
C ASP A 32 -21.40 -23.17 15.94
N LEU A 33 -21.33 -21.93 15.43
CA LEU A 33 -20.24 -21.49 14.56
C LEU A 33 -18.88 -21.67 15.24
N LYS A 34 -18.73 -21.24 16.49
CA LYS A 34 -17.49 -21.37 17.25
C LYS A 34 -17.11 -22.83 17.44
N SER A 35 -18.07 -23.67 17.84
CA SER A 35 -17.85 -25.11 18.00
C SER A 35 -17.41 -25.76 16.68
N PHE A 36 -17.97 -25.33 15.55
CA PHE A 36 -17.56 -25.80 14.24
C PHE A 36 -16.12 -25.39 13.92
N LEU A 37 -15.74 -24.13 14.16
CA LEU A 37 -14.39 -23.60 13.89
C LEU A 37 -13.34 -24.27 14.79
N ASP A 38 -13.67 -24.57 16.05
CA ASP A 38 -12.76 -25.25 17.00
C ASP A 38 -12.51 -26.72 16.63
N ASN A 39 -13.41 -27.35 15.88
CA ASN A 39 -13.34 -28.76 15.52
C ASN A 39 -12.99 -29.02 14.04
N ILE A 40 -12.84 -27.99 13.20
CA ILE A 40 -12.53 -28.15 11.79
C ILE A 40 -11.13 -28.71 11.58
N ASP A 41 -11.02 -29.79 10.83
CA ASP A 41 -9.72 -30.32 10.36
C ASP A 41 -9.49 -29.81 8.93
N LEU A 42 -8.70 -28.75 8.81
CA LEU A 42 -8.42 -28.08 7.53
C LEU A 42 -7.86 -29.04 6.46
N ASN A 43 -7.22 -30.13 6.86
CA ASN A 43 -6.68 -31.13 5.93
C ASN A 43 -7.73 -32.13 5.41
N LYS A 44 -8.81 -32.33 6.17
CA LYS A 44 -9.85 -33.30 5.83
C LYS A 44 -11.11 -32.64 5.30
N ASP A 45 -11.49 -31.51 5.89
CA ASP A 45 -12.78 -30.88 5.61
C ASP A 45 -12.73 -29.98 4.39
N ILE A 46 -11.60 -29.29 4.15
CA ILE A 46 -11.40 -28.43 2.98
C ILE A 46 -11.37 -29.22 1.63
N PRO A 47 -10.68 -30.36 1.50
CA PRO A 47 -10.67 -31.12 0.24
C PRO A 47 -12.04 -31.60 -0.23
N ASN A 48 -13.04 -31.62 0.65
CA ASN A 48 -14.39 -32.08 0.36
C ASN A 48 -15.36 -30.96 -0.04
N ILE A 49 -14.88 -29.71 -0.22
CA ILE A 49 -15.71 -28.61 -0.73
C ILE A 49 -16.14 -28.95 -2.16
N GLN A 50 -17.42 -29.23 -2.32
CA GLN A 50 -18.04 -29.59 -3.58
C GLN A 50 -18.20 -28.38 -4.49
N GLU A 51 -18.02 -28.62 -5.80
CA GLU A 51 -18.33 -27.73 -6.92
C GLU A 51 -17.65 -26.36 -6.89
N LYS A 52 -16.34 -26.36 -7.22
CA LYS A 52 -15.65 -25.14 -7.67
C LYS A 52 -16.28 -24.70 -8.99
N ASP A 53 -16.74 -23.46 -9.05
CA ASP A 53 -17.16 -22.87 -10.32
C ASP A 53 -15.95 -22.61 -11.24
N ALA A 54 -16.22 -22.18 -12.48
CA ALA A 54 -15.14 -21.92 -13.43
C ALA A 54 -14.17 -20.83 -12.97
N THR A 55 -14.64 -19.84 -12.22
CA THR A 55 -13.81 -18.74 -11.69
C THR A 55 -12.94 -19.22 -10.54
N ASP A 56 -13.48 -20.08 -9.69
CA ASP A 56 -12.72 -20.73 -8.62
C ASP A 56 -11.59 -21.60 -9.17
N MET A 57 -11.88 -22.41 -10.20
CA MET A 57 -10.86 -23.21 -10.87
C MET A 57 -9.78 -22.34 -11.52
N ALA A 58 -10.17 -21.20 -12.08
CA ALA A 58 -9.23 -20.25 -12.63
C ALA A 58 -8.38 -19.58 -11.53
N GLN A 59 -8.96 -19.25 -10.38
CA GLN A 59 -8.26 -18.66 -9.25
C GLN A 59 -7.22 -19.62 -8.64
N GLU A 60 -7.50 -20.91 -8.57
CA GLU A 60 -6.53 -21.92 -8.14
C GLU A 60 -5.26 -21.88 -8.99
N ILE A 61 -5.41 -21.74 -10.32
CA ILE A 61 -4.26 -21.60 -11.22
C ILE A 61 -3.44 -20.33 -10.89
N LEU A 62 -4.07 -19.27 -10.41
CA LEU A 62 -3.38 -18.05 -10.02
C LEU A 62 -2.61 -18.22 -8.70
N TYR A 63 -3.15 -18.97 -7.74
CA TYR A 63 -2.38 -19.33 -6.54
C TYR A 63 -1.12 -20.12 -6.91
N ASP A 64 -1.23 -21.11 -7.79
CA ASP A 64 -0.06 -21.83 -8.30
C ASP A 64 0.90 -20.90 -9.07
N ALA A 65 0.37 -19.95 -9.86
CA ALA A 65 1.19 -19.03 -10.64
C ALA A 65 2.05 -18.10 -9.76
N TRP A 66 1.58 -17.71 -8.58
CA TRP A 66 2.36 -16.87 -7.66
C TRP A 66 3.52 -17.59 -6.99
N GLU A 67 3.49 -18.94 -6.95
CA GLU A 67 4.58 -19.76 -6.44
C GLU A 67 5.69 -20.00 -7.50
N VAL A 68 5.40 -19.70 -8.77
CA VAL A 68 6.34 -19.94 -9.89
C VAL A 68 7.30 -18.76 -10.03
N GLU A 69 8.62 -19.04 -10.07
CA GLU A 69 9.64 -17.99 -10.27
C GLU A 69 9.71 -17.49 -11.74
N ASP A 70 9.47 -18.39 -12.72
CA ASP A 70 9.56 -18.04 -14.13
C ASP A 70 8.41 -17.14 -14.58
N ARG A 71 8.76 -15.92 -14.96
CA ARG A 71 7.82 -14.91 -15.45
C ARG A 71 7.00 -15.37 -16.66
N LYS A 72 7.61 -16.12 -17.59
CA LYS A 72 6.90 -16.58 -18.79
C LYS A 72 5.84 -17.61 -18.42
N GLU A 73 6.17 -18.46 -17.48
CA GLU A 73 5.25 -19.47 -16.96
C GLU A 73 4.11 -18.81 -16.19
N ARG A 74 4.37 -17.80 -15.34
CA ARG A 74 3.30 -17.02 -14.69
C ARG A 74 2.32 -16.44 -15.70
N ILE A 75 2.82 -15.81 -16.76
CA ILE A 75 1.98 -15.26 -17.84
C ILE A 75 1.18 -16.37 -18.55
N ARG A 76 1.78 -17.52 -18.78
CA ARG A 76 1.11 -18.67 -19.40
C ARG A 76 -0.05 -19.17 -18.52
N LEU A 77 0.18 -19.29 -17.21
CA LEU A 77 -0.82 -19.71 -16.25
C LEU A 77 -1.98 -18.69 -16.16
N ALA A 78 -1.70 -17.38 -16.12
CA ALA A 78 -2.73 -16.35 -16.16
C ALA A 78 -3.61 -16.45 -17.43
N LYS A 79 -3.01 -16.69 -18.59
CA LYS A 79 -3.75 -16.90 -19.84
C LYS A 79 -4.57 -18.19 -19.82
N LYS A 80 -4.04 -19.27 -19.20
CA LYS A 80 -4.78 -20.51 -18.96
C LYS A 80 -5.99 -20.27 -18.08
N ALA A 81 -5.83 -19.54 -16.96
CA ALA A 81 -6.94 -19.16 -16.09
C ALA A 81 -8.04 -18.42 -16.86
N LEU A 82 -7.68 -17.44 -17.71
CA LEU A 82 -8.63 -16.71 -18.54
C LEU A 82 -9.29 -17.56 -19.65
N SER A 83 -8.73 -18.70 -20.01
CA SER A 83 -9.41 -19.64 -20.91
C SER A 83 -10.50 -20.46 -20.22
N ILE A 84 -10.42 -20.58 -18.88
CA ILE A 84 -11.41 -21.26 -18.04
C ILE A 84 -12.50 -20.26 -17.64
N SER A 85 -12.11 -19.11 -17.07
CA SER A 85 -13.05 -18.05 -16.71
C SER A 85 -12.52 -16.66 -17.10
N LYS A 86 -13.35 -15.89 -17.79
CA LYS A 86 -13.10 -14.46 -18.06
C LYS A 86 -13.35 -13.57 -16.85
N ASP A 87 -13.91 -14.12 -15.78
CA ASP A 87 -14.25 -13.42 -14.55
C ASP A 87 -13.18 -13.57 -13.46
N CYS A 88 -12.08 -14.28 -13.75
CA CYS A 88 -10.90 -14.35 -12.89
C CYS A 88 -10.13 -13.01 -12.91
N ALA A 89 -10.41 -12.11 -11.96
CA ALA A 89 -9.83 -10.77 -11.90
C ALA A 89 -8.30 -10.81 -11.67
N ASP A 90 -7.79 -11.74 -10.85
CA ASP A 90 -6.36 -11.84 -10.60
C ASP A 90 -5.54 -12.26 -11.82
N ALA A 91 -6.14 -12.95 -12.77
CA ALA A 91 -5.46 -13.24 -14.01
C ALA A 91 -5.14 -11.96 -14.82
N TYR A 92 -6.05 -10.98 -14.80
CA TYR A 92 -5.77 -9.65 -15.37
C TYR A 92 -4.76 -8.87 -14.54
N ASN A 93 -4.80 -8.98 -13.20
CA ASN A 93 -3.82 -8.34 -12.31
C ASN A 93 -2.41 -8.84 -12.61
N LEU A 94 -2.22 -10.15 -12.72
CA LEU A 94 -0.94 -10.74 -13.05
C LEU A 94 -0.45 -10.33 -14.46
N LEU A 95 -1.34 -10.29 -15.47
CA LEU A 95 -0.98 -9.81 -16.80
C LEU A 95 -0.63 -8.30 -16.80
N ALA A 96 -1.27 -7.49 -15.97
CA ALA A 96 -0.93 -6.08 -15.82
C ALA A 96 0.49 -5.90 -15.27
N GLN A 97 0.88 -6.72 -14.29
CA GLN A 97 2.20 -6.67 -13.65
C GLN A 97 3.30 -7.26 -14.54
N GLU A 98 3.03 -8.38 -15.17
CA GLU A 98 4.06 -9.19 -15.82
C GLU A 98 4.12 -9.01 -17.35
N GLU A 99 3.01 -8.83 -18.03
CA GLU A 99 2.99 -8.76 -19.49
C GLU A 99 2.98 -7.33 -20.04
N ALA A 100 2.34 -6.40 -19.34
CA ALA A 100 2.23 -5.02 -19.79
C ALA A 100 3.60 -4.35 -19.92
N ARG A 101 3.86 -3.71 -21.07
CA ARG A 101 5.08 -2.95 -21.36
C ARG A 101 4.92 -1.45 -21.17
N THR A 102 3.70 -0.98 -20.99
CA THR A 102 3.34 0.43 -20.83
C THR A 102 2.27 0.57 -19.77
N ILE A 103 2.25 1.72 -19.09
CA ILE A 103 1.22 2.06 -18.10
C ILE A 103 -0.18 2.00 -18.74
N GLN A 104 -0.32 2.44 -19.98
CA GLN A 104 -1.59 2.36 -20.71
C GLN A 104 -2.06 0.91 -20.84
N LYS A 105 -1.14 -0.02 -21.15
CA LYS A 105 -1.49 -1.45 -21.28
C LYS A 105 -1.80 -2.08 -19.94
N ALA A 106 -1.06 -1.74 -18.88
CA ALA A 106 -1.37 -2.17 -17.52
C ALA A 106 -2.77 -1.69 -17.09
N LYS A 107 -3.10 -0.40 -17.34
CA LYS A 107 -4.43 0.16 -17.10
C LYS A 107 -5.54 -0.64 -17.78
N GLU A 108 -5.33 -1.05 -19.05
CA GLU A 108 -6.33 -1.86 -19.79
C GLU A 108 -6.58 -3.22 -19.12
N TYR A 109 -5.51 -3.87 -18.63
CA TYR A 109 -5.65 -5.13 -17.91
C TYR A 109 -6.36 -4.92 -16.56
N TYR A 110 -5.94 -3.94 -15.75
CA TYR A 110 -6.60 -3.67 -14.48
C TYR A 110 -8.07 -3.28 -14.65
N ALA A 111 -8.42 -2.50 -15.67
CA ALA A 111 -9.81 -2.18 -15.99
C ALA A 111 -10.62 -3.46 -16.30
N LYS A 112 -10.06 -4.40 -17.07
CA LYS A 112 -10.69 -5.71 -17.32
C LYS A 112 -10.83 -6.52 -16.03
N GLY A 113 -9.85 -6.45 -15.13
CA GLY A 113 -9.91 -7.10 -13.83
C GLY A 113 -11.03 -6.52 -12.94
N VAL A 114 -11.21 -5.20 -12.93
CA VAL A 114 -12.32 -4.54 -12.24
C VAL A 114 -13.67 -5.04 -12.78
N GLU A 115 -13.85 -5.07 -14.10
CA GLU A 115 -15.11 -5.54 -14.70
C GLU A 115 -15.32 -7.06 -14.47
N ALA A 116 -14.27 -7.86 -14.53
CA ALA A 116 -14.32 -9.28 -14.22
C ALA A 116 -14.77 -9.53 -12.77
N GLY A 117 -14.11 -8.84 -11.82
CA GLY A 117 -14.46 -8.94 -10.41
C GLY A 117 -15.91 -8.49 -10.11
N LYS A 118 -16.38 -7.42 -10.78
CA LYS A 118 -17.80 -6.99 -10.65
C LYS A 118 -18.77 -8.08 -11.11
N ARG A 119 -18.52 -8.72 -12.26
CA ARG A 119 -19.39 -9.79 -12.76
C ARG A 119 -19.40 -10.99 -11.83
N TYR A 120 -18.22 -11.39 -11.33
CA TYR A 120 -18.08 -12.52 -10.41
C TYR A 120 -18.81 -12.26 -9.08
N LEU A 121 -18.59 -11.09 -8.49
CA LEU A 121 -19.17 -10.74 -7.20
C LEU A 121 -20.69 -10.47 -7.26
N GLY A 122 -21.17 -10.00 -8.42
CA GLY A 122 -22.57 -9.59 -8.56
C GLY A 122 -22.89 -8.28 -7.83
N GLU A 123 -24.03 -7.66 -8.15
CA GLU A 123 -24.38 -6.33 -7.61
C GLU A 123 -24.72 -6.33 -6.12
N LYS A 124 -25.21 -7.46 -5.60
CA LYS A 124 -25.74 -7.57 -4.24
C LYS A 124 -24.66 -7.26 -3.20
N ILE A 125 -23.46 -7.82 -3.36
CA ILE A 125 -22.35 -7.68 -2.41
C ILE A 125 -21.90 -6.23 -2.23
N PHE A 126 -21.96 -5.42 -3.30
CA PHE A 126 -21.59 -4.00 -3.21
C PHE A 126 -22.55 -3.17 -2.35
N LYS A 127 -23.71 -3.74 -1.97
CA LYS A 127 -24.70 -3.10 -1.12
C LYS A 127 -24.69 -3.68 0.29
N GLU A 128 -24.49 -4.98 0.44
CA GLU A 128 -24.59 -5.71 1.72
C GLU A 128 -23.28 -5.69 2.52
N ASP A 129 -22.12 -5.87 1.87
CA ASP A 129 -20.79 -5.88 2.52
C ASP A 129 -20.07 -4.54 2.46
N TYR A 130 -20.83 -3.47 2.40
CA TYR A 130 -20.30 -2.13 2.45
C TYR A 130 -19.45 -1.90 3.70
N GLY A 131 -18.18 -1.52 3.49
CA GLY A 131 -17.22 -1.26 4.56
C GLY A 131 -16.32 -2.45 4.93
N HIS A 132 -16.65 -3.69 4.53
CA HIS A 132 -15.93 -4.89 4.92
C HIS A 132 -15.37 -5.71 3.76
N PHE A 133 -15.28 -5.12 2.57
CA PHE A 133 -14.96 -5.80 1.32
C PHE A 133 -13.68 -6.63 1.37
N TRP A 134 -12.63 -6.17 2.07
CA TRP A 134 -11.39 -6.95 2.19
C TRP A 134 -11.53 -8.19 3.07
N GLY A 135 -12.46 -8.17 4.01
CA GLY A 135 -12.77 -9.33 4.86
C GLY A 135 -13.36 -10.49 4.07
N TYR A 136 -14.14 -10.19 3.03
CA TYR A 136 -14.67 -11.19 2.11
C TYR A 136 -13.61 -11.56 1.06
N VAL A 137 -12.98 -12.72 1.22
CA VAL A 137 -11.80 -13.12 0.42
C VAL A 137 -12.06 -13.09 -1.09
N PRO A 138 -13.21 -13.54 -1.63
CA PRO A 138 -13.49 -13.49 -3.06
C PRO A 138 -13.51 -12.08 -3.67
N SER A 139 -13.63 -11.03 -2.85
CA SER A 139 -13.59 -9.64 -3.33
C SER A 139 -12.17 -9.08 -3.47
N ARG A 140 -11.15 -9.71 -2.89
CA ARG A 140 -9.76 -9.23 -2.92
C ARG A 140 -9.19 -9.08 -4.33
N PRO A 141 -9.44 -10.01 -5.29
CA PRO A 141 -9.01 -9.85 -6.68
C PRO A 141 -9.55 -8.56 -7.33
N TYR A 142 -10.82 -8.23 -7.07
CA TYR A 142 -11.42 -6.96 -7.50
C TYR A 142 -10.73 -5.76 -6.85
N MET A 143 -10.49 -5.79 -5.55
CA MET A 143 -9.83 -4.70 -4.83
C MET A 143 -8.38 -4.50 -5.29
N ARG A 144 -7.65 -5.57 -5.61
CA ARG A 144 -6.31 -5.49 -6.25
C ARG A 144 -6.37 -4.84 -7.63
N SER A 145 -7.34 -5.24 -8.46
CA SER A 145 -7.55 -4.63 -9.78
C SER A 145 -7.84 -3.14 -9.68
N LYS A 146 -8.64 -2.76 -8.70
CA LYS A 146 -9.04 -1.38 -8.48
C LYS A 146 -7.87 -0.52 -7.99
N ALA A 147 -7.01 -1.05 -7.12
CA ALA A 147 -5.78 -0.39 -6.69
C ALA A 147 -4.82 -0.18 -7.87
N GLY A 148 -4.56 -1.21 -8.66
CA GLY A 148 -3.69 -1.10 -9.83
C GLY A 148 -4.24 -0.15 -10.90
N LEU A 149 -5.56 -0.12 -11.11
CA LEU A 149 -6.20 0.85 -12.00
C LEU A 149 -6.03 2.28 -11.50
N MET A 150 -6.24 2.51 -10.21
CA MET A 150 -6.02 3.81 -9.55
C MET A 150 -4.60 4.32 -9.76
N GLU A 151 -3.60 3.49 -9.52
CA GLU A 151 -2.19 3.86 -9.71
C GLU A 151 -1.87 4.16 -11.17
N CYS A 152 -2.35 3.34 -12.11
CA CYS A 152 -2.17 3.61 -13.54
C CYS A 152 -2.81 4.92 -13.98
N LEU A 153 -3.99 5.25 -13.46
CA LEU A 153 -4.67 6.51 -13.74
C LEU A 153 -3.86 7.71 -13.22
N TRP A 154 -3.27 7.57 -12.02
CA TRP A 154 -2.39 8.59 -11.47
C TRP A 154 -1.18 8.85 -12.35
N GLU A 155 -0.46 7.79 -12.75
CA GLU A 155 0.72 7.88 -13.61
C GLU A 155 0.40 8.44 -15.02
N LEU A 156 -0.82 8.25 -15.50
CA LEU A 156 -1.32 8.83 -16.76
C LEU A 156 -1.82 10.27 -16.63
N GLY A 157 -1.69 10.90 -15.45
CA GLY A 157 -2.14 12.26 -15.19
C GLY A 157 -3.66 12.39 -15.01
N LYS A 158 -4.41 11.29 -14.94
CA LYS A 158 -5.85 11.26 -14.71
C LYS A 158 -6.17 11.32 -13.21
N HIS A 159 -5.69 12.38 -12.57
CA HIS A 159 -5.63 12.49 -11.13
C HIS A 159 -7.03 12.46 -10.46
N ASP A 160 -8.04 13.09 -11.06
CA ASP A 160 -9.40 13.09 -10.48
C ASP A 160 -10.04 11.71 -10.51
N GLU A 161 -9.82 10.94 -11.60
CA GLU A 161 -10.29 9.57 -11.69
C GLU A 161 -9.58 8.69 -10.64
N ALA A 162 -8.26 8.83 -10.49
CA ALA A 162 -7.48 8.11 -9.47
C ALA A 162 -7.97 8.38 -8.05
N ILE A 163 -8.19 9.65 -7.70
CA ILE A 163 -8.73 10.05 -6.39
C ILE A 163 -10.14 9.50 -6.19
N GLY A 164 -10.99 9.50 -7.22
CA GLY A 164 -12.31 8.89 -7.17
C GLY A 164 -12.26 7.40 -6.83
N HIS A 165 -11.34 6.66 -7.46
CA HIS A 165 -11.10 5.25 -7.11
C HIS A 165 -10.62 5.06 -5.68
N ALA A 166 -9.71 5.93 -5.18
CA ALA A 166 -9.24 5.87 -3.80
C ALA A 166 -10.40 6.02 -2.79
N TYR A 167 -11.24 7.04 -2.96
CA TYR A 167 -12.40 7.24 -2.09
C TYR A 167 -13.38 6.06 -2.14
N GLU A 168 -13.63 5.51 -3.34
CA GLU A 168 -14.51 4.36 -3.47
C GLU A 168 -13.94 3.12 -2.77
N MET A 169 -12.62 2.87 -2.88
CA MET A 169 -11.97 1.76 -2.17
C MET A 169 -12.06 1.90 -0.66
N LEU A 170 -11.82 3.10 -0.12
CA LEU A 170 -11.96 3.39 1.31
C LEU A 170 -13.41 3.25 1.79
N ARG A 171 -14.39 3.53 0.93
CA ARG A 171 -15.79 3.30 1.22
C ARG A 171 -16.15 1.81 1.27
N LEU A 172 -15.59 1.01 0.37
CA LEU A 172 -15.81 -0.44 0.33
C LEU A 172 -15.09 -1.18 1.45
N ASN A 173 -13.98 -0.64 1.95
CA ASN A 173 -13.17 -1.26 2.99
C ASN A 173 -12.67 -0.19 3.99
N ILE A 174 -13.46 0.10 4.99
CA ILE A 174 -13.20 1.14 6.01
C ILE A 174 -11.90 0.84 6.78
N SER A 175 -11.61 -0.43 7.07
CA SER A 175 -10.38 -0.85 7.75
C SER A 175 -9.12 -0.60 6.92
N ASP A 176 -9.28 -0.33 5.63
CA ASP A 176 -8.20 0.01 4.70
C ASP A 176 -6.97 -0.90 4.77
N ASN A 177 -7.20 -2.20 4.67
CA ASN A 177 -6.14 -3.22 4.69
C ASN A 177 -5.08 -3.05 3.58
N GLN A 178 -5.39 -2.27 2.54
CA GLN A 178 -4.48 -1.99 1.41
C GLN A 178 -3.69 -0.68 1.57
N GLY A 179 -3.94 0.12 2.61
CA GLY A 179 -3.25 1.39 2.85
C GLY A 179 -3.59 2.49 1.84
N ILE A 180 -4.77 2.45 1.25
CA ILE A 180 -5.24 3.43 0.25
C ILE A 180 -5.31 4.84 0.83
N ARG A 181 -5.58 4.99 2.14
CA ARG A 181 -5.57 6.27 2.83
C ARG A 181 -4.23 7.01 2.70
N TYR A 182 -3.12 6.29 2.75
CA TYR A 182 -1.78 6.88 2.61
C TYR A 182 -1.50 7.34 1.17
N ILE A 183 -1.96 6.57 0.20
CA ILE A 183 -1.88 6.92 -1.21
C ILE A 183 -2.72 8.18 -1.48
N LEU A 184 -3.94 8.24 -0.95
CA LEU A 184 -4.83 9.38 -1.09
C LEU A 184 -4.24 10.66 -0.47
N ILE A 185 -3.68 10.58 0.76
CA ILE A 185 -2.97 11.70 1.40
C ILE A 185 -1.85 12.21 0.50
N ARG A 186 -1.03 11.31 -0.02
CA ARG A 186 0.06 11.67 -0.93
C ARG A 186 -0.47 12.37 -2.18
N TYR A 187 -1.52 11.85 -2.81
CA TYR A 187 -2.13 12.46 -4.00
C TYR A 187 -2.67 13.86 -3.72
N LEU A 188 -3.36 14.05 -2.61
CA LEU A 188 -3.91 15.35 -2.23
C LEU A 188 -2.81 16.37 -1.92
N LEU A 189 -1.73 15.95 -1.23
CA LEU A 189 -0.55 16.79 -0.99
C LEU A 189 0.16 17.15 -2.29
N GLU A 190 0.37 16.20 -3.19
CA GLU A 190 1.04 16.44 -4.47
C GLU A 190 0.27 17.39 -5.39
N LEU A 191 -1.06 17.41 -5.30
CA LEU A 191 -1.92 18.32 -6.07
C LEU A 191 -2.21 19.64 -5.36
N GLY A 192 -1.80 19.80 -4.10
CA GLY A 192 -2.13 20.98 -3.30
C GLY A 192 -3.62 21.10 -2.96
N ARG A 193 -4.35 19.97 -2.89
CA ARG A 193 -5.78 19.93 -2.58
C ARG A 193 -6.00 19.93 -1.07
N TYR A 194 -5.58 21.01 -0.43
CA TYR A 194 -5.47 21.08 1.03
C TYR A 194 -6.83 21.05 1.75
N ASP A 195 -7.89 21.59 1.15
CA ASP A 195 -9.24 21.53 1.74
C ASP A 195 -9.74 20.07 1.81
N LYS A 196 -9.56 19.29 0.74
CA LYS A 196 -9.91 17.87 0.71
C LYS A 196 -9.02 17.05 1.66
N LEU A 197 -7.75 17.42 1.78
CA LEU A 197 -6.83 16.78 2.71
C LEU A 197 -7.26 17.01 4.15
N GLU A 198 -7.66 18.24 4.51
CA GLU A 198 -8.17 18.57 5.84
C GLU A 198 -9.44 17.79 6.17
N GLU A 199 -10.40 17.78 5.25
CA GLU A 199 -11.65 17.02 5.40
C GLU A 199 -11.34 15.52 5.63
N PHE A 200 -10.42 14.97 4.84
CA PHE A 200 -10.05 13.56 4.94
C PHE A 200 -9.33 13.23 6.25
N MET A 201 -8.38 14.06 6.69
CA MET A 201 -7.61 13.83 7.92
C MET A 201 -8.42 14.07 9.20
N ASN A 202 -9.57 14.74 9.12
CA ASN A 202 -10.49 14.93 10.24
C ASN A 202 -11.46 13.74 10.43
N ARG A 203 -11.40 12.71 9.59
CA ARG A 203 -12.26 11.52 9.75
C ARG A 203 -11.92 10.78 11.03
N GLU A 204 -12.96 10.35 11.75
CA GLU A 204 -12.83 9.60 13.00
C GLU A 204 -12.23 8.20 12.79
N ASP A 205 -12.49 7.59 11.63
CA ASP A 205 -12.04 6.24 11.28
C ASP A 205 -10.52 6.06 11.40
N TYR A 206 -9.73 7.15 11.22
CA TYR A 206 -8.27 7.11 11.16
C TYR A 206 -7.60 8.02 12.21
N ARG A 207 -8.34 8.47 13.23
CA ARG A 207 -7.84 9.42 14.24
C ARG A 207 -6.59 8.94 14.96
N ASP A 208 -6.52 7.64 15.25
CA ASP A 208 -5.45 7.02 16.05
C ASP A 208 -4.35 6.41 15.18
N ASP A 209 -4.31 6.77 13.89
CA ASP A 209 -3.29 6.27 12.97
C ASP A 209 -1.92 6.84 13.33
N CYS A 210 -0.96 5.93 13.56
CA CYS A 210 0.38 6.25 14.00
C CYS A 210 1.48 5.92 12.96
N ALA A 211 1.10 5.47 11.76
CA ALA A 211 2.04 5.22 10.68
C ALA A 211 2.75 6.51 10.25
N ALA A 212 4.00 6.37 9.80
CA ALA A 212 4.79 7.52 9.37
C ALA A 212 4.08 8.35 8.29
N GLU A 213 3.33 7.71 7.41
CA GLU A 213 2.54 8.34 6.36
C GLU A 213 1.51 9.32 6.92
N TRP A 214 0.86 8.95 8.02
CA TRP A 214 -0.16 9.79 8.64
C TRP A 214 0.45 10.90 9.48
N VAL A 215 1.33 10.55 10.41
CA VAL A 215 1.84 11.52 11.39
C VAL A 215 2.76 12.58 10.75
N TYR A 216 3.58 12.20 9.78
CA TYR A 216 4.43 13.17 9.07
C TYR A 216 3.65 13.98 8.02
N ALA A 217 2.59 13.43 7.42
CA ALA A 217 1.68 14.21 6.60
C ALA A 217 0.93 15.27 7.45
N SER A 218 0.52 14.91 8.68
CA SER A 218 -0.08 15.85 9.64
C SER A 218 0.86 17.00 9.98
N ALA A 219 2.15 16.71 10.23
CA ALA A 219 3.16 17.73 10.49
C ALA A 219 3.38 18.65 9.29
N LEU A 220 3.49 18.06 8.07
CA LEU A 220 3.63 18.84 6.85
C LEU A 220 2.39 19.72 6.59
N PHE A 221 1.20 19.17 6.78
CA PHE A 221 -0.04 19.92 6.59
C PHE A 221 -0.20 21.06 7.59
N ALA A 222 0.15 20.85 8.87
CA ALA A 222 0.17 21.91 9.86
C ALA A 222 1.16 23.03 9.47
N PHE A 223 2.32 22.69 8.92
CA PHE A 223 3.28 23.67 8.39
C PHE A 223 2.72 24.40 7.15
N ILE A 224 2.05 23.71 6.24
CA ILE A 224 1.37 24.34 5.08
C ILE A 224 0.39 25.41 5.54
N LYS A 225 -0.44 25.10 6.54
CA LYS A 225 -1.49 26.01 7.03
C LYS A 225 -0.95 27.20 7.83
N ASN A 226 0.08 27.00 8.65
CA ASN A 226 0.45 27.93 9.69
C ASN A 226 1.94 28.33 9.66
N GLY A 227 2.70 27.87 8.66
CA GLY A 227 4.15 28.06 8.61
C GLY A 227 4.88 27.45 9.81
N ASN A 228 6.04 28.01 10.17
CA ASN A 228 6.76 27.65 11.39
C ASN A 228 6.01 28.17 12.62
N SER A 229 5.10 27.38 13.15
CA SER A 229 4.20 27.70 14.25
C SER A 229 4.26 26.67 15.36
N LYS A 230 3.74 27.02 16.55
CA LYS A 230 3.61 26.07 17.67
C LYS A 230 2.80 24.82 17.29
N THR A 231 1.76 24.97 16.44
CA THR A 231 0.93 23.86 15.97
C THR A 231 1.74 22.92 15.09
N ALA A 232 2.46 23.44 14.09
CA ALA A 232 3.32 22.65 13.22
C ALA A 232 4.42 21.93 14.02
N TYR A 233 5.06 22.65 14.95
CA TYR A 233 6.05 22.07 15.85
C TYR A 233 5.49 20.92 16.68
N LYS A 234 4.30 21.09 17.29
CA LYS A 234 3.64 20.05 18.07
C LYS A 234 3.38 18.79 17.24
N GLN A 235 2.86 18.95 16.02
CA GLN A 235 2.63 17.82 15.12
C GLN A 235 3.93 17.12 14.71
N LEU A 236 5.00 17.88 14.48
CA LEU A 236 6.31 17.30 14.20
C LEU A 236 6.86 16.52 15.40
N GLN A 237 6.67 17.02 16.64
CA GLN A 237 7.09 16.29 17.85
C GLN A 237 6.32 14.97 18.01
N VAL A 238 5.03 14.95 17.69
CA VAL A 238 4.23 13.71 17.64
C VAL A 238 4.84 12.74 16.61
N ALA A 239 5.09 13.21 15.37
CA ALA A 239 5.66 12.38 14.32
C ALA A 239 7.04 11.83 14.69
N LEU A 240 7.90 12.64 15.30
CA LEU A 240 9.22 12.23 15.81
C LEU A 240 9.13 11.16 16.91
N GLY A 241 8.08 11.23 17.74
CA GLY A 241 7.79 10.23 18.76
C GLY A 241 7.48 8.86 18.17
N TYR A 242 6.79 8.81 17.04
CA TYR A 242 6.48 7.57 16.34
C TYR A 242 7.64 7.05 15.48
N ASN A 243 8.28 7.92 14.69
CA ASN A 243 9.42 7.52 13.87
C ASN A 243 10.48 8.62 13.76
N LYS A 244 11.54 8.52 14.56
CA LYS A 244 12.63 9.50 14.61
C LYS A 244 13.59 9.48 13.41
N TYR A 245 13.50 8.46 12.54
CA TYR A 245 14.42 8.27 11.42
C TYR A 245 14.00 9.01 10.15
N VAL A 246 12.73 9.31 9.98
CA VAL A 246 12.16 9.96 8.77
C VAL A 246 12.91 11.25 8.39
N PRO A 247 13.26 12.17 9.32
CA PRO A 247 13.94 13.41 8.95
C PRO A 247 15.29 13.20 8.27
N ASP A 248 16.07 12.19 8.64
CA ASP A 248 17.37 11.91 8.03
C ASP A 248 17.24 11.60 6.53
N TYR A 249 16.19 10.89 6.13
CA TYR A 249 15.88 10.53 4.74
C TYR A 249 15.29 11.69 3.95
N LEU A 250 14.32 12.39 4.52
CA LEU A 250 13.73 13.57 3.89
C LEU A 250 14.76 14.68 3.67
N ALA A 251 15.60 14.92 4.65
CA ALA A 251 16.67 15.92 4.60
C ALA A 251 17.83 15.53 3.66
N GLY A 252 17.86 14.29 3.21
CA GLY A 252 18.93 13.75 2.35
C GLY A 252 20.24 13.48 3.08
N LYS A 253 20.23 13.34 4.40
CA LYS A 253 21.39 12.92 5.20
C LYS A 253 21.66 11.42 5.01
N LYS A 254 20.59 10.61 4.87
CA LYS A 254 20.65 9.20 4.49
C LYS A 254 20.04 8.99 3.11
N ALA A 255 20.58 8.03 2.35
CA ALA A 255 20.04 7.64 1.05
C ALA A 255 18.93 6.59 1.23
N VAL A 256 17.86 6.74 0.45
CA VAL A 256 16.79 5.73 0.37
C VAL A 256 17.34 4.52 -0.41
N PRO A 257 17.23 3.29 0.11
CA PRO A 257 17.65 2.08 -0.59
C PRO A 257 16.95 1.92 -1.95
N ASN A 258 17.63 1.32 -2.92
CA ASN A 258 17.01 1.04 -4.23
C ASN A 258 15.91 0.00 -4.15
N ILE A 259 16.11 -1.04 -3.34
CA ILE A 259 15.14 -2.11 -3.07
C ILE A 259 14.48 -1.80 -1.73
N LEU A 260 13.18 -1.75 -1.72
CA LEU A 260 12.39 -1.59 -0.51
C LEU A 260 11.99 -2.98 0.02
N PRO A 261 11.80 -3.13 1.33
CA PRO A 261 11.35 -4.38 1.90
C PRO A 261 9.85 -4.62 1.63
N ASP A 262 9.46 -5.88 1.60
CA ASP A 262 8.05 -6.27 1.46
C ASP A 262 7.23 -6.00 2.73
N ARG A 263 7.91 -5.88 3.86
CA ARG A 263 7.31 -5.59 5.18
C ARG A 263 8.14 -4.54 5.88
N VAL A 264 7.46 -3.66 6.62
CA VAL A 264 8.09 -2.58 7.41
C VAL A 264 7.80 -2.77 8.90
N THR A 265 8.74 -2.33 9.72
CA THR A 265 8.60 -2.29 11.17
C THR A 265 8.11 -0.90 11.58
N MET A 266 6.92 -0.80 12.19
CA MET A 266 6.40 0.49 12.68
C MET A 266 7.42 1.17 13.60
N GLY A 267 7.69 2.46 13.35
CA GLY A 267 8.73 3.21 14.04
C GLY A 267 10.17 2.84 13.64
N GLY A 268 10.34 1.87 12.72
CA GLY A 268 11.63 1.40 12.23
C GLY A 268 12.25 2.31 11.17
N GLU A 269 13.50 2.04 10.88
CA GLU A 269 14.23 2.76 9.84
C GLU A 269 13.74 2.38 8.43
N ASP A 270 13.24 1.16 8.27
CA ASP A 270 12.61 0.63 7.06
C ASP A 270 11.31 1.38 6.72
N GLU A 271 10.45 1.65 7.68
CA GLU A 271 9.29 2.53 7.48
C GLU A 271 9.72 3.94 7.07
N ALA A 272 10.76 4.48 7.70
CA ALA A 272 11.22 5.84 7.43
C ALA A 272 11.71 6.04 6.00
N TYR A 273 12.47 5.10 5.44
CA TYR A 273 12.91 5.24 4.06
C TYR A 273 11.81 4.90 3.04
N CYS A 274 10.85 4.02 3.38
CA CYS A 274 9.64 3.81 2.58
C CYS A 274 8.79 5.08 2.54
N TYR A 275 8.54 5.70 3.69
CA TYR A 275 7.89 7.00 3.76
C TYR A 275 8.60 8.05 2.90
N ALA A 276 9.91 8.19 3.06
CA ALA A 276 10.68 9.18 2.31
C ALA A 276 10.64 8.90 0.79
N ARG A 277 10.63 7.63 0.36
CA ARG A 277 10.45 7.27 -1.05
C ARG A 277 9.14 7.81 -1.60
N ALA A 278 8.06 7.66 -0.86
CA ALA A 278 6.72 8.06 -1.27
C ALA A 278 6.47 9.57 -1.15
N PHE A 279 6.88 10.20 -0.04
CA PHE A 279 6.44 11.55 0.33
C PHE A 279 7.48 12.67 0.16
N LYS A 280 8.76 12.35 -0.11
CA LYS A 280 9.81 13.38 -0.24
C LYS A 280 9.46 14.47 -1.26
N LYS A 281 8.82 14.09 -2.35
CA LYS A 281 8.37 15.03 -3.39
C LYS A 281 7.32 16.01 -2.84
N SER A 282 6.38 15.54 -2.02
CA SER A 282 5.38 16.38 -1.37
C SER A 282 6.05 17.40 -0.44
N TRP A 283 7.00 16.96 0.41
CA TRP A 283 7.78 17.86 1.27
C TRP A 283 8.58 18.90 0.48
N GLN A 284 9.20 18.51 -0.63
CA GLN A 284 9.99 19.41 -1.48
C GLN A 284 9.15 20.47 -2.21
N LYS A 285 7.88 20.14 -2.52
CA LYS A 285 6.95 21.08 -3.16
C LYS A 285 6.52 22.22 -2.22
N VAL A 286 6.59 22.02 -0.91
CA VAL A 286 6.20 23.03 0.08
C VAL A 286 7.40 23.91 0.39
N PRO A 287 7.37 25.21 0.02
CA PRO A 287 8.47 26.12 0.26
C PRO A 287 8.85 26.19 1.75
N GLY A 288 10.10 25.95 2.06
CA GLY A 288 10.62 26.04 3.43
C GLY A 288 10.43 24.79 4.29
N ALA A 289 9.57 23.82 3.92
CA ALA A 289 9.25 22.66 4.76
C ALA A 289 10.49 21.80 5.11
N ILE A 290 11.34 21.49 4.12
CA ILE A 290 12.58 20.74 4.38
C ILE A 290 13.57 21.55 5.24
N SER A 291 13.63 22.88 5.07
CA SER A 291 14.50 23.73 5.89
C SER A 291 14.02 23.80 7.32
N TRP A 292 12.71 23.97 7.51
CA TRP A 292 12.04 23.88 8.81
C TRP A 292 12.28 22.53 9.49
N LEU A 293 12.07 21.43 8.79
CA LEU A 293 12.32 20.09 9.32
C LEU A 293 13.76 19.92 9.80
N LYS A 294 14.74 20.41 9.04
CA LYS A 294 16.17 20.36 9.42
C LYS A 294 16.48 21.19 10.66
N GLU A 295 15.89 22.37 10.75
CA GLU A 295 16.06 23.29 11.89
C GLU A 295 15.50 22.65 13.17
N GLU A 296 14.27 22.19 13.13
CA GLU A 296 13.58 21.61 14.30
C GLU A 296 14.17 20.27 14.77
N THR A 297 14.83 19.53 13.85
CA THR A 297 15.47 18.25 14.17
C THR A 297 16.98 18.34 14.37
N GLY A 298 17.55 19.54 14.33
CA GLY A 298 18.99 19.77 14.51
C GLY A 298 19.88 19.16 13.40
N ILE A 299 19.29 18.80 12.25
CA ILE A 299 20.04 18.26 11.10
C ILE A 299 20.79 19.41 10.43
N LYS A 300 22.09 19.50 10.70
CA LYS A 300 22.95 20.53 10.10
C LYS A 300 22.97 20.38 8.57
N LYS A 301 22.97 21.51 7.85
CA LYS A 301 23.24 21.53 6.41
C LYS A 301 24.56 20.82 6.17
N THR A 302 24.58 19.75 5.39
CA THR A 302 25.81 19.22 4.83
C THR A 302 26.35 20.26 3.87
N VAL A 303 27.33 21.04 4.32
CA VAL A 303 28.09 21.92 3.43
C VAL A 303 28.85 20.96 2.52
N LYS A 304 28.49 20.88 1.24
CA LYS A 304 29.31 20.18 0.25
C LYS A 304 30.59 20.97 0.12
N VAL A 305 31.60 20.54 0.83
CA VAL A 305 32.96 21.12 0.70
C VAL A 305 33.52 20.64 -0.63
N GLY A 306 33.73 21.55 -1.53
CA GLY A 306 34.41 21.30 -2.80
C GLY A 306 35.81 20.75 -2.56
N ARG A 307 36.32 19.87 -3.44
CA ARG A 307 37.64 19.29 -3.30
C ARG A 307 38.77 20.33 -3.07
N ASN A 308 38.58 21.54 -3.58
CA ASN A 308 39.52 22.63 -3.49
C ASN A 308 39.22 23.68 -2.41
N ASP A 309 38.05 23.57 -1.73
CA ASP A 309 37.67 24.51 -0.69
C ASP A 309 38.53 24.34 0.58
N PRO A 310 38.61 25.35 1.43
CA PRO A 310 39.26 25.23 2.73
C PRO A 310 38.62 24.09 3.54
N CYS A 311 39.43 23.28 4.19
CA CYS A 311 38.93 22.18 4.99
C CYS A 311 38.15 22.69 6.22
N PRO A 312 36.94 22.23 6.46
CA PRO A 312 36.08 22.68 7.59
C PRO A 312 36.65 22.31 8.96
N CYS A 313 37.70 21.46 9.04
CA CYS A 313 38.40 21.18 10.28
C CYS A 313 39.29 22.30 10.80
N GLY A 314 39.38 23.41 10.07
CA GLY A 314 40.21 24.57 10.47
C GLY A 314 41.71 24.41 10.21
N SER A 315 42.17 23.35 9.53
CA SER A 315 43.59 23.08 9.28
C SER A 315 44.24 24.04 8.26
N GLY A 316 43.48 24.92 7.62
CA GLY A 316 44.00 25.81 6.53
C GLY A 316 44.31 25.08 5.21
N LYS A 317 44.24 23.76 5.16
CA LYS A 317 44.49 22.95 3.95
C LYS A 317 43.22 22.83 3.10
N LYS A 318 43.43 22.60 1.79
CA LYS A 318 42.28 22.22 0.91
C LYS A 318 41.67 20.90 1.34
N TYR A 319 40.34 20.76 1.23
CA TYR A 319 39.58 19.59 1.67
C TYR A 319 40.18 18.27 1.13
N LYS A 320 40.51 18.20 -0.16
CA LYS A 320 41.17 17.05 -0.81
C LYS A 320 42.55 16.68 -0.27
N LYS A 321 43.18 17.56 0.50
CA LYS A 321 44.48 17.35 1.12
C LYS A 321 44.43 17.24 2.64
N CYS A 322 43.21 17.02 3.18
CA CYS A 322 42.95 16.91 4.59
C CYS A 322 41.83 15.84 4.85
N CYS A 323 40.64 16.25 5.24
CA CYS A 323 39.55 15.33 5.59
C CYS A 323 38.85 14.69 4.36
N GLY A 324 39.18 15.12 3.15
CA GLY A 324 38.65 14.58 1.89
C GLY A 324 39.67 13.79 1.07
N SER A 325 40.79 13.34 1.69
CA SER A 325 41.79 12.47 1.09
C SER A 325 41.39 11.01 1.16
#